data_71e71a9ddf3456e8af72bd3a1c30adb1
#
_entry.id   71e71a9ddf3456e8af72bd3a1c30adb1
#
_cell.length_a   1.000
_cell.length_b   1.000
_cell.length_c   1.000
_cell.angle_alpha   90.00
_cell.angle_beta   90.00
_cell.angle_gamma   90.00
#
_symmetry.space_group_name_H-M   'P 1'
#
loop_
_entity.id
_entity.type
_entity.pdbx_description
1 polymer ?
#
loop_
_entity_poly.entity_id
_entity_poly.type
_entity_poly.pdbx_seq_one_letter_code
_entity_poly.pdbx_strand_id
1 'polypeptide(L)'
;MATRAALNKNNSAVKRIMQEARELANDPCTDYAAAPLEDDIFEWHCTIRGPPGTEFEGGLYHFRILLPSEYPFRPPAIMMLTPNGRFELNTKICISFTNYHEELWQPAWGVRTGLQGFFPLKGTAAVGVGALEYPTAERKRLAALSREWVCPRCKMSNIEHLPDPPESSGSSSAESSSGXLIGV
;
A
#
# COMPACT_ATOMS: atom_id res chain seq x y z
N MET A 1 -10.30 22.59 -22.88
CA MET A 1 -10.60 21.18 -22.51
C MET A 1 -9.59 20.27 -23.17
N ALA A 2 -8.75 19.61 -22.38
CA ALA A 2 -7.80 18.67 -22.94
C ALA A 2 -8.55 17.45 -23.45
N THR A 3 -8.43 17.17 -24.74
CA THR A 3 -9.03 15.98 -25.32
C THR A 3 -8.31 14.75 -24.75
N ARG A 4 -9.08 13.88 -24.16
CA ARG A 4 -8.56 12.61 -23.64
C ARG A 4 -8.01 11.80 -24.82
N ALA A 5 -6.68 11.71 -24.88
CA ALA A 5 -6.05 10.92 -25.94
C ALA A 5 -6.46 9.46 -25.77
N ALA A 6 -6.99 8.86 -26.83
CA ALA A 6 -7.42 7.47 -26.78
C ALA A 6 -6.19 6.59 -26.49
N LEU A 7 -6.32 5.72 -25.48
CA LEU A 7 -5.25 4.80 -25.12
C LEU A 7 -4.98 3.84 -26.27
N ASN A 8 -3.71 3.75 -26.67
CA ASN A 8 -3.30 2.79 -27.68
C ASN A 8 -3.29 1.39 -27.08
N LYS A 9 -4.35 0.64 -27.28
CA LYS A 9 -4.53 -0.69 -26.70
C LYS A 9 -3.53 -1.71 -27.20
N ASN A 10 -2.80 -1.39 -28.27
CA ASN A 10 -1.76 -2.26 -28.78
C ASN A 10 -0.39 -2.02 -28.13
N ASN A 11 -0.26 -0.93 -27.39
CA ASN A 11 0.98 -0.60 -26.67
C ASN A 11 1.23 -1.64 -25.57
N SER A 12 2.46 -2.15 -25.49
CA SER A 12 2.79 -3.21 -24.53
C SER A 12 2.67 -2.76 -23.07
N ALA A 13 3.01 -1.50 -22.78
CA ALA A 13 2.86 -0.96 -21.43
C ALA A 13 1.38 -0.91 -21.05
N VAL A 14 0.53 -0.43 -21.94
CA VAL A 14 -0.91 -0.36 -21.69
C VAL A 14 -1.49 -1.75 -21.43
N LYS A 15 -1.09 -2.74 -22.26
CA LYS A 15 -1.56 -4.13 -22.06
C LYS A 15 -1.15 -4.67 -20.68
N ARG A 16 0.10 -4.44 -20.29
CA ARG A 16 0.62 -4.92 -19.02
C ARG A 16 -0.12 -4.23 -17.86
N ILE A 17 -0.30 -2.91 -17.92
CA ILE A 17 -0.99 -2.15 -16.89
C ILE A 17 -2.43 -2.64 -16.73
N MET A 18 -3.14 -2.84 -17.82
CA MET A 18 -4.53 -3.30 -17.77
C MET A 18 -4.64 -4.71 -17.22
N GLN A 19 -3.67 -5.58 -17.54
CA GLN A 19 -3.62 -6.92 -16.96
C GLN A 19 -3.46 -6.85 -15.45
N GLU A 20 -2.50 -6.06 -14.98
CA GLU A 20 -2.25 -5.92 -13.54
C GLU A 20 -3.46 -5.30 -12.82
N ALA A 21 -4.13 -4.35 -13.46
CA ALA A 21 -5.34 -3.74 -12.89
C ALA A 21 -6.43 -4.80 -12.67
N ARG A 22 -6.63 -5.68 -13.64
CA ARG A 22 -7.60 -6.78 -13.49
C ARG A 22 -7.20 -7.75 -12.39
N GLU A 23 -5.91 -8.09 -12.31
CA GLU A 23 -5.42 -9.01 -11.28
C GLU A 23 -5.64 -8.44 -9.89
N LEU A 24 -5.33 -7.15 -9.70
CA LEU A 24 -5.49 -6.51 -8.39
C LEU A 24 -6.96 -6.27 -8.04
N ALA A 25 -7.80 -6.00 -9.03
CA ALA A 25 -9.23 -5.84 -8.79
C ALA A 25 -9.88 -7.14 -8.26
N ASN A 26 -9.30 -8.28 -8.60
CA ASN A 26 -9.80 -9.60 -8.18
C ASN A 26 -8.98 -10.21 -7.04
N ASP A 27 -8.01 -9.47 -6.50
CA ASP A 27 -7.17 -9.95 -5.42
C ASP A 27 -7.93 -9.92 -4.10
N PRO A 28 -8.10 -11.04 -3.40
CA PRO A 28 -8.83 -11.06 -2.12
C PRO A 28 -8.04 -10.52 -0.94
N CYS A 29 -6.81 -10.09 -1.14
CA CYS A 29 -5.97 -9.59 -0.04
C CYS A 29 -6.60 -8.38 0.63
N THR A 30 -6.60 -8.38 1.98
CA THR A 30 -7.15 -7.28 2.77
C THR A 30 -6.07 -6.33 3.30
N ASP A 31 -4.82 -6.53 2.92
CA ASP A 31 -3.72 -5.71 3.36
C ASP A 31 -3.45 -4.51 2.47
N TYR A 32 -4.00 -4.50 1.27
CA TYR A 32 -3.82 -3.38 0.34
C TYR A 32 -4.98 -3.32 -0.66
N ALA A 33 -5.15 -2.13 -1.24
CA ALA A 33 -6.03 -1.90 -2.37
C ALA A 33 -5.28 -0.99 -3.34
N ALA A 34 -5.41 -1.25 -4.63
CA ALA A 34 -4.71 -0.46 -5.64
C ALA A 34 -5.46 -0.49 -6.96
N ALA A 35 -5.51 0.66 -7.62
CA ALA A 35 -6.14 0.77 -8.93
C ALA A 35 -5.56 1.97 -9.67
N PRO A 36 -5.46 1.89 -11.01
CA PRO A 36 -5.07 3.05 -11.78
C PRO A 36 -6.19 4.09 -11.81
N LEU A 37 -5.82 5.36 -12.01
CA LEU A 37 -6.82 6.41 -12.19
C LEU A 37 -7.55 6.21 -13.52
N GLU A 38 -8.82 6.58 -13.55
CA GLU A 38 -9.63 6.46 -14.76
C GLU A 38 -9.13 7.34 -15.89
N ASP A 39 -8.57 8.49 -15.56
CA ASP A 39 -8.08 9.44 -16.56
C ASP A 39 -6.60 9.32 -16.83
N ASP A 40 -5.87 8.49 -16.09
CA ASP A 40 -4.43 8.28 -16.30
C ASP A 40 -4.00 6.92 -15.74
N ILE A 41 -3.95 5.91 -16.58
CA ILE A 41 -3.61 4.55 -16.13
C ILE A 41 -2.14 4.39 -15.73
N PHE A 42 -1.29 5.39 -16.01
CA PHE A 42 0.11 5.38 -15.60
C PHE A 42 0.28 5.92 -14.18
N GLU A 43 -0.79 6.46 -13.58
CA GLU A 43 -0.79 6.84 -12.17
C GLU A 43 -1.76 5.95 -11.40
N TRP A 44 -1.22 5.25 -10.42
CA TRP A 44 -2.00 4.34 -9.56
C TRP A 44 -2.16 4.94 -8.17
N HIS A 45 -3.33 4.79 -7.61
CA HIS A 45 -3.60 5.17 -6.23
C HIS A 45 -3.79 3.91 -5.40
N CYS A 46 -3.07 3.85 -4.30
CA CYS A 46 -2.95 2.65 -3.50
C CYS A 46 -3.12 2.99 -2.03
N THR A 47 -3.73 2.09 -1.28
CA THR A 47 -3.78 2.19 0.18
C THR A 47 -3.26 0.89 0.75
N ILE A 48 -2.41 0.98 1.77
CA ILE A 48 -1.81 -0.18 2.40
C ILE A 48 -2.07 -0.13 3.91
N ARG A 49 -2.28 -1.31 4.49
CA ARG A 49 -2.50 -1.44 5.93
C ARG A 49 -1.17 -1.49 6.66
N GLY A 50 -1.07 -0.75 7.75
CA GLY A 50 0.14 -0.76 8.57
C GLY A 50 0.40 -2.15 9.13
N PRO A 51 1.65 -2.66 9.04
CA PRO A 51 1.92 -4.03 9.48
C PRO A 51 1.68 -4.22 10.97
N PRO A 52 1.11 -5.37 11.37
CA PRO A 52 0.92 -5.65 12.80
C PRO A 52 2.25 -5.77 13.52
N GLY A 53 2.27 -5.39 14.78
CA GLY A 53 3.48 -5.41 15.59
C GLY A 53 4.44 -4.27 15.34
N THR A 54 4.02 -3.27 14.55
CA THR A 54 4.83 -2.08 14.27
C THR A 54 4.11 -0.83 14.76
N GLU A 55 4.81 0.31 14.75
CA GLU A 55 4.21 1.59 15.10
C GLU A 55 3.19 2.08 14.05
N PHE A 56 3.09 1.37 12.94
CA PHE A 56 2.13 1.67 11.88
C PHE A 56 0.84 0.86 12.01
N GLU A 57 0.80 -0.09 12.95
CA GLU A 57 -0.36 -0.96 13.14
C GLU A 57 -1.63 -0.14 13.38
N GLY A 58 -2.70 -0.55 12.71
CA GLY A 58 -3.98 0.15 12.79
C GLY A 58 -4.10 1.30 11.81
N GLY A 59 -3.01 1.72 11.18
CA GLY A 59 -3.04 2.80 10.21
C GLY A 59 -3.34 2.31 8.81
N LEU A 60 -3.81 3.24 7.97
CA LEU A 60 -4.01 3.02 6.55
C LEU A 60 -3.29 4.14 5.81
N TYR A 61 -2.48 3.80 4.83
CA TYR A 61 -1.57 4.75 4.22
C TYR A 61 -1.76 4.80 2.71
N HIS A 62 -2.14 5.96 2.21
CA HIS A 62 -2.36 6.18 0.79
C HIS A 62 -1.07 6.67 0.14
N PHE A 63 -0.79 6.16 -1.05
CA PHE A 63 0.36 6.59 -1.84
C PHE A 63 0.02 6.43 -3.31
N ARG A 64 0.83 7.04 -4.15
CA ARG A 64 0.67 6.87 -5.59
C ARG A 64 1.91 6.23 -6.19
N ILE A 65 1.67 5.44 -7.20
CA ILE A 65 2.73 4.81 -8.00
C ILE A 65 2.66 5.43 -9.39
N LEU A 66 3.78 5.95 -9.85
CA LEU A 66 3.89 6.53 -11.18
C LEU A 66 4.66 5.56 -12.08
N LEU A 67 4.00 5.05 -13.09
CA LEU A 67 4.60 4.10 -14.03
C LEU A 67 5.19 4.87 -15.21
N PRO A 68 6.44 4.56 -15.63
CA PRO A 68 7.02 5.22 -16.80
C PRO A 68 6.40 4.69 -18.09
N SER A 69 6.58 5.44 -19.18
CA SER A 69 6.07 5.02 -20.49
C SER A 69 6.69 3.69 -20.95
N GLU A 70 7.88 3.37 -20.46
CA GLU A 70 8.61 2.15 -20.80
C GLU A 70 8.27 0.98 -19.87
N TYR A 71 7.31 1.16 -18.95
CA TYR A 71 6.87 0.08 -18.06
C TYR A 71 6.47 -1.16 -18.85
N PRO A 72 6.84 -2.37 -18.45
CA PRO A 72 7.53 -2.77 -17.24
C PRO A 72 9.07 -2.84 -17.34
N PHE A 73 9.65 -2.28 -18.39
CA PHE A 73 11.10 -2.38 -18.60
C PHE A 73 11.88 -1.35 -17.80
N ARG A 74 11.20 -0.35 -17.23
CA ARG A 74 11.77 0.57 -16.26
C ARG A 74 10.90 0.60 -15.02
N PRO A 75 11.50 0.85 -13.84
CA PRO A 75 10.78 0.77 -12.57
C PRO A 75 9.85 1.94 -12.32
N PRO A 76 8.87 1.74 -11.45
CA PRO A 76 7.96 2.83 -11.04
C PRO A 76 8.62 3.78 -10.05
N ALA A 77 8.01 4.95 -9.88
CA ALA A 77 8.30 5.86 -8.76
C ALA A 77 7.14 5.78 -7.78
N ILE A 78 7.45 5.91 -6.49
CA ILE A 78 6.45 5.84 -5.42
C ILE A 78 6.52 7.12 -4.59
N MET A 79 5.35 7.67 -4.24
CA MET A 79 5.25 8.88 -3.43
C MET A 79 4.14 8.70 -2.39
N MET A 80 4.49 8.86 -1.11
CA MET A 80 3.50 8.79 -0.03
C MET A 80 2.63 10.05 -0.03
N LEU A 81 1.36 9.87 0.30
CA LEU A 81 0.41 10.97 0.42
C LEU A 81 -0.12 11.12 1.85
N THR A 82 -0.32 10.02 2.58
CA THR A 82 -0.79 10.06 3.96
C THR A 82 0.38 10.27 4.92
N PRO A 83 0.30 11.23 5.85
CA PRO A 83 1.35 11.40 6.86
C PRO A 83 1.63 10.12 7.63
N ASN A 84 2.90 9.76 7.78
CA ASN A 84 3.27 8.45 8.31
C ASN A 84 4.50 8.47 9.23
N GLY A 85 5.38 9.47 9.10
CA GLY A 85 6.58 9.58 9.94
C GLY A 85 7.74 8.68 9.50
N ARG A 86 7.56 7.95 8.39
CA ARG A 86 8.61 7.08 7.83
C ARG A 86 9.14 7.62 6.52
N PHE A 87 8.26 8.23 5.72
CA PHE A 87 8.61 8.77 4.40
C PHE A 87 8.04 10.16 4.23
N GLU A 88 8.78 11.02 3.53
CA GLU A 88 8.31 12.35 3.15
C GLU A 88 7.12 12.25 2.21
N LEU A 89 6.24 13.24 2.29
CA LEU A 89 5.06 13.28 1.42
C LEU A 89 5.41 13.92 0.09
N ASN A 90 4.77 13.45 -0.97
CA ASN A 90 4.90 13.99 -2.32
C ASN A 90 6.34 14.02 -2.84
N THR A 91 7.17 13.12 -2.30
CA THR A 91 8.58 13.00 -2.67
C THR A 91 8.82 11.57 -3.16
N LYS A 92 9.52 11.43 -4.27
CA LYS A 92 9.88 10.10 -4.75
C LYS A 92 10.79 9.42 -3.73
N ILE A 93 10.40 8.24 -3.28
CA ILE A 93 11.16 7.53 -2.26
C ILE A 93 12.10 6.51 -2.87
N CYS A 94 13.28 6.42 -2.25
CA CYS A 94 14.33 5.50 -2.68
C CYS A 94 14.18 4.18 -1.93
N ILE A 95 13.63 3.19 -2.61
CA ILE A 95 13.56 1.81 -2.11
C ILE A 95 13.93 0.88 -3.26
N SER A 96 14.22 -0.37 -2.95
CA SER A 96 14.87 -1.30 -3.90
C SER A 96 14.13 -1.52 -5.22
N PHE A 97 12.84 -1.28 -5.26
CA PHE A 97 12.07 -1.49 -6.49
C PHE A 97 11.56 -0.19 -7.12
N THR A 98 12.19 0.95 -6.79
CA THR A 98 11.82 2.24 -7.40
C THR A 98 12.87 2.68 -8.42
N ASN A 99 12.60 3.79 -9.09
CA ASN A 99 13.47 4.32 -10.11
C ASN A 99 14.83 4.82 -9.60
N TYR A 100 15.05 4.81 -8.28
CA TYR A 100 16.39 5.10 -7.74
C TYR A 100 17.33 3.90 -7.86
N HIS A 101 16.79 2.70 -8.12
CA HIS A 101 17.57 1.46 -8.22
C HIS A 101 17.18 0.68 -9.45
N GLU A 102 17.28 1.35 -10.62
CA GLU A 102 16.92 0.73 -11.89
C GLU A 102 17.66 -0.58 -12.14
N GLU A 103 18.89 -0.69 -11.64
CA GLU A 103 19.71 -1.88 -11.82
C GLU A 103 19.17 -3.11 -11.09
N LEU A 104 18.30 -2.90 -10.10
CA LEU A 104 17.68 -4.00 -9.35
C LEU A 104 16.30 -4.39 -9.90
N TRP A 105 15.72 -3.53 -10.73
CA TRP A 105 14.36 -3.76 -11.23
C TRP A 105 14.29 -4.92 -12.21
N GLN A 106 13.24 -5.70 -12.10
CA GLN A 106 12.99 -6.81 -13.02
C GLN A 106 11.61 -6.68 -13.65
N PRO A 107 11.51 -6.79 -14.98
CA PRO A 107 10.22 -6.64 -15.67
C PRO A 107 9.14 -7.63 -15.23
N ALA A 108 9.52 -8.75 -14.62
CA ALA A 108 8.56 -9.70 -14.08
C ALA A 108 7.85 -9.17 -12.84
N TRP A 109 8.44 -8.20 -12.16
CA TRP A 109 7.81 -7.57 -11.00
C TRP A 109 6.71 -6.64 -11.49
N GLY A 110 5.70 -6.44 -10.65
CA GLY A 110 4.60 -5.56 -10.97
C GLY A 110 4.20 -4.73 -9.77
N VAL A 111 3.08 -4.04 -9.89
CA VAL A 111 2.54 -3.21 -8.82
C VAL A 111 2.33 -4.05 -7.54
N ARG A 112 1.83 -5.29 -7.68
CA ARG A 112 1.63 -6.18 -6.51
C ARG A 112 2.92 -6.42 -5.75
N THR A 113 4.03 -6.65 -6.46
CA THR A 113 5.34 -6.84 -5.81
C THR A 113 5.71 -5.64 -4.96
N GLY A 114 5.47 -4.44 -5.51
CA GLY A 114 5.70 -3.21 -4.78
C GLY A 114 4.83 -3.10 -3.54
N LEU A 115 3.56 -3.45 -3.65
CA LEU A 115 2.62 -3.39 -2.53
C LEU A 115 3.06 -4.33 -1.39
N GLN A 116 3.51 -5.53 -1.73
CA GLN A 116 3.90 -6.52 -0.74
C GLN A 116 5.20 -6.17 -0.03
N GLY A 117 6.11 -5.47 -0.71
CA GLY A 117 7.41 -5.12 -0.14
C GLY A 117 7.55 -3.68 0.33
N PHE A 118 6.47 -2.93 0.33
CA PHE A 118 6.56 -1.48 0.50
C PHE A 118 6.91 -1.02 1.91
N PHE A 119 6.18 -1.50 2.92
CA PHE A 119 6.42 -1.03 4.29
C PHE A 119 7.55 -1.84 4.93
N PRO A 120 8.56 -1.17 5.47
CA PRO A 120 9.67 -1.88 6.10
C PRO A 120 9.22 -2.64 7.34
N LEU A 121 9.91 -3.74 7.60
CA LEU A 121 9.67 -4.53 8.78
C LEU A 121 10.08 -3.76 10.05
N LYS A 122 9.53 -4.20 11.18
CA LYS A 122 9.84 -3.63 12.47
C LYS A 122 11.36 -3.61 12.72
N GLY A 123 11.86 -2.50 13.19
CA GLY A 123 13.26 -2.35 13.52
C GLY A 123 14.16 -1.92 12.37
N THR A 124 13.64 -1.85 11.16
CA THR A 124 14.43 -1.40 10.01
C THR A 124 14.51 0.12 10.00
N ALA A 125 15.72 0.67 10.02
CA ALA A 125 15.91 2.11 9.95
C ALA A 125 15.60 2.63 8.54
N ALA A 126 15.07 3.84 8.47
CA ALA A 126 14.82 4.48 7.20
C ALA A 126 16.13 4.97 6.61
N VAL A 127 16.42 4.58 5.36
CA VAL A 127 17.59 5.04 4.64
C VAL A 127 17.22 5.43 3.22
N GLY A 128 17.91 6.43 2.69
CA GLY A 128 17.72 6.85 1.32
C GLY A 128 16.86 8.10 1.18
N VAL A 129 16.70 8.53 -0.06
CA VAL A 129 15.94 9.74 -0.38
C VAL A 129 14.48 9.57 0.04
N GLY A 130 13.96 10.59 0.73
CA GLY A 130 12.58 10.59 1.20
C GLY A 130 12.36 9.88 2.53
N ALA A 131 13.43 9.39 3.17
CA ALA A 131 13.30 8.71 4.46
C ALA A 131 13.16 9.71 5.61
N LEU A 132 12.30 9.38 6.59
CA LEU A 132 12.09 10.17 7.81
C LEU A 132 12.23 9.25 9.02
N GLU A 133 12.60 9.84 10.16
CA GLU A 133 12.76 9.08 11.40
C GLU A 133 12.00 9.79 12.53
N TYR A 134 10.68 9.69 12.49
CA TYR A 134 9.83 10.25 13.55
C TYR A 134 9.82 9.31 14.76
N PRO A 135 9.65 9.86 15.97
CA PRO A 135 9.52 9.02 17.17
C PRO A 135 8.34 8.06 17.06
N THR A 136 8.45 6.92 17.75
CA THR A 136 7.41 5.89 17.75
C THR A 136 6.04 6.44 18.17
N ALA A 137 6.00 7.30 19.20
CA ALA A 137 4.74 7.88 19.67
C ALA A 137 4.07 8.72 18.57
N GLU A 138 4.86 9.48 17.80
CA GLU A 138 4.31 10.30 16.72
C GLU A 138 3.83 9.42 15.58
N ARG A 139 4.55 8.34 15.26
CA ARG A 139 4.11 7.40 14.24
C ARG A 139 2.78 6.74 14.62
N LYS A 140 2.61 6.38 15.89
CA LYS A 140 1.35 5.80 16.38
C LYS A 140 0.21 6.81 16.31
N ARG A 141 0.49 8.09 16.65
CA ARG A 141 -0.51 9.14 16.55
C ARG A 141 -0.97 9.32 15.10
N LEU A 142 -0.01 9.35 14.17
CA LEU A 142 -0.32 9.49 12.75
C LEU A 142 -1.09 8.27 12.23
N ALA A 143 -0.77 7.07 12.73
CA ALA A 143 -1.50 5.86 12.34
C ALA A 143 -2.99 5.96 12.70
N ALA A 144 -3.28 6.48 13.90
CA ALA A 144 -4.67 6.65 14.33
C ALA A 144 -5.43 7.64 13.43
N LEU A 145 -4.76 8.72 13.02
CA LEU A 145 -5.37 9.74 12.16
C LEU A 145 -5.48 9.32 10.69
N SER A 146 -4.67 8.37 10.27
CA SER A 146 -4.52 8.03 8.85
C SER A 146 -5.79 7.44 8.22
N ARG A 147 -6.62 6.79 9.02
CA ARG A 147 -7.78 6.05 8.52
C ARG A 147 -8.80 6.96 7.83
N GLU A 148 -9.03 8.13 8.39
CA GLU A 148 -10.00 9.10 7.86
C GLU A 148 -9.38 10.08 6.84
N TRP A 149 -8.09 9.95 6.57
CA TRP A 149 -7.40 10.83 5.62
C TRP A 149 -8.00 10.65 4.22
N VAL A 150 -8.29 11.78 3.55
CA VAL A 150 -8.92 11.79 2.22
C VAL A 150 -7.91 12.26 1.18
N CYS A 151 -7.77 11.48 0.12
CA CYS A 151 -6.87 11.84 -0.96
C CYS A 151 -7.45 13.00 -1.79
N PRO A 152 -6.69 14.09 -1.97
CA PRO A 152 -7.21 15.22 -2.76
C PRO A 152 -7.36 14.92 -4.25
N ARG A 153 -6.74 13.86 -4.75
CA ARG A 153 -6.79 13.53 -6.18
C ARG A 153 -7.91 12.54 -6.49
N CYS A 154 -8.00 11.42 -5.76
CA CYS A 154 -9.04 10.44 -6.01
C CYS A 154 -10.29 10.60 -5.13
N LYS A 155 -10.24 11.52 -4.15
CA LYS A 155 -11.37 11.92 -3.30
C LYS A 155 -11.92 10.84 -2.38
N MET A 156 -11.20 9.74 -2.20
CA MET A 156 -11.59 8.67 -1.29
C MET A 156 -10.82 8.79 0.03
N SER A 157 -11.48 8.48 1.13
CA SER A 157 -10.78 8.32 2.40
C SER A 157 -10.09 6.94 2.42
N ASN A 158 -9.08 6.82 3.25
CA ASN A 158 -8.33 5.55 3.30
C ASN A 158 -9.21 4.39 3.72
N ILE A 159 -10.12 4.60 4.69
CA ILE A 159 -11.00 3.52 5.14
C ILE A 159 -12.05 3.13 4.08
N GLU A 160 -12.44 4.07 3.21
CA GLU A 160 -13.29 3.74 2.07
C GLU A 160 -12.54 2.93 1.03
N HIS A 161 -11.27 3.27 0.79
CA HIS A 161 -10.45 2.60 -0.22
C HIS A 161 -10.04 1.20 0.22
N LEU A 162 -9.75 1.03 1.52
CA LEU A 162 -9.35 -0.26 2.07
C LEU A 162 -10.12 -0.52 3.38
N PRO A 163 -11.37 -1.00 3.29
CA PRO A 163 -12.16 -1.27 4.48
C PRO A 163 -11.55 -2.38 5.33
N ASP A 164 -11.84 -2.34 6.63
CA ASP A 164 -11.40 -3.42 7.52
C ASP A 164 -12.08 -4.73 7.11
N PRO A 165 -11.36 -5.85 7.22
CA PRO A 165 -11.98 -7.15 6.94
C PRO A 165 -13.10 -7.42 7.97
N PRO A 166 -14.14 -8.19 7.58
CA PRO A 166 -15.18 -8.54 8.55
C PRO A 166 -14.57 -9.31 9.72
N GLU A 167 -15.02 -8.95 10.94
CA GLU A 167 -14.54 -9.63 12.11
C GLU A 167 -14.85 -11.11 12.01
N SER A 168 -13.81 -11.94 12.10
CA SER A 168 -14.02 -13.38 12.22
C SER A 168 -14.79 -13.57 13.54
N SER A 169 -16.00 -14.10 13.45
CA SER A 169 -16.77 -14.40 14.64
C SER A 169 -15.94 -15.30 15.52
N GLY A 170 -15.40 -14.73 16.58
CA GLY A 170 -14.53 -15.45 17.49
C GLY A 170 -15.31 -16.54 18.16
N SER A 171 -14.86 -17.76 17.98
CA SER A 171 -15.36 -18.86 18.78
C SER A 171 -14.84 -18.63 20.20
N SER A 172 -15.72 -18.16 21.06
CA SER A 172 -15.41 -18.13 22.48
C SER A 172 -15.43 -19.56 22.96
N SER A 173 -14.27 -20.19 23.01
CA SER A 173 -14.16 -21.45 23.69
C SER A 173 -14.21 -21.15 25.19
N ALA A 174 -15.38 -21.36 25.75
CA ALA A 174 -15.52 -21.32 27.19
C ALA A 174 -14.87 -22.60 27.73
N GLU A 175 -13.75 -22.45 28.37
CA GLU A 175 -13.15 -23.53 29.12
C GLU A 175 -13.93 -23.72 30.40
N SER A 176 -14.71 -24.77 30.44
CA SER A 176 -15.34 -25.19 31.69
C SER A 176 -14.31 -25.97 32.48
N SER A 177 -13.82 -25.37 33.54
CA SER A 177 -12.98 -26.09 34.47
C SER A 177 -13.91 -26.90 35.39
N SER A 178 -13.94 -28.18 35.22
CA SER A 178 -14.59 -29.07 36.16
C SER A 178 -13.54 -29.50 37.16
N GLY A 179 -13.71 -29.02 38.40
CA GLY A 179 -12.87 -29.45 39.47
C GLY A 179 -13.33 -30.79 40.03
N UNK A 180 -12.64 -31.70 40.14
CA UNK A 180 -12.91 -32.67 40.67
C UNK A 180 -12.69 -32.79 41.87
N LEU A 181 -13.45 -33.09 42.63
CA LEU A 181 -13.40 -33.34 44.08
C LEU A 181 -13.02 -34.81 44.32
N ILE A 182 -11.94 -34.95 44.98
CA ILE A 182 -11.56 -36.30 45.45
C ILE A 182 -12.03 -36.41 46.88
N GLY A 183 -12.82 -37.45 47.11
CA GLY A 183 -13.21 -37.79 48.46
C GLY A 183 -12.49 -39.05 48.89
N VAL A 184 -11.79 -38.95 50.02
CA VAL A 184 -11.26 -40.00 50.91
C VAL A 184 -10.57 -41.19 50.25
#